data_7376b6ada07defad07847c245980367b
#
_entry.id   7376b6ada07defad07847c245980367b
#
_cell.length_a   1.000
_cell.length_b   1.000
_cell.length_c   1.000
_cell.angle_alpha   90.00
_cell.angle_beta   90.00
_cell.angle_gamma   90.00
#
_symmetry.space_group_name_H-M   'P 1'
#
loop_
_entity.id
_entity.type
_entity.pdbx_description
1 polymer ?
#
loop_
_entity_poly.entity_id
_entity_poly.type
_entity_poly.pdbx_seq_one_letter_code
_entity_poly.pdbx_strand_id
1 'polypeptide(L)'
;YNTRAMSLLTGRAGVEGVRVIADRAEEQIRARAVVLACGGFEANREWRARYLGAGWDLVKVRGTRYNTGDGLRMALDIGAQPSGNWSGAHACEWDLNAPEYGDRDIGDQFGKHSYPLCIMLNANGVRFLDEGADIASLTYAKYGRIILEQPGQFAWQVFDSKVLHLLRSSYRI
;
A
#
# COMPACT_ATOMS: atom_id res chain seq x y z
N TYR A 1 11.41 -2.30 -20.32
CA TYR A 1 10.36 -3.15 -19.75
C TYR A 1 10.93 -4.55 -19.50
N ASN A 2 10.27 -5.36 -18.64
CA ASN A 2 10.67 -6.73 -18.31
C ASN A 2 12.11 -6.85 -17.78
N THR A 3 12.64 -5.78 -17.18
CA THR A 3 14.01 -5.68 -16.67
C THR A 3 13.95 -5.33 -15.19
N ARG A 4 14.54 -6.18 -14.35
CA ARG A 4 14.57 -5.97 -12.90
C ARG A 4 15.89 -5.36 -12.47
N ALA A 5 15.85 -4.21 -11.79
CA ALA A 5 17.01 -3.64 -11.14
C ALA A 5 17.36 -4.43 -9.87
N MET A 6 18.62 -4.80 -9.72
CA MET A 6 19.10 -5.68 -8.64
C MET A 6 19.97 -4.94 -7.62
N SER A 7 20.89 -4.09 -8.09
CA SER A 7 21.79 -3.32 -7.24
C SER A 7 22.33 -2.09 -7.97
N LEU A 8 22.74 -1.09 -7.21
CA LEU A 8 23.50 0.03 -7.76
C LEU A 8 24.95 -0.37 -8.00
N LEU A 9 25.53 0.09 -9.08
CA LEU A 9 26.96 -0.02 -9.36
C LEU A 9 27.67 1.19 -8.73
N THR A 10 28.67 0.93 -7.94
CA THR A 10 29.46 1.97 -7.27
C THR A 10 30.93 1.93 -7.68
N GLY A 11 31.56 3.08 -7.74
CA GLY A 11 32.97 3.25 -8.01
C GLY A 11 33.57 4.36 -7.16
N ARG A 12 34.74 4.86 -7.54
CA ARG A 12 35.46 5.88 -6.75
C ARG A 12 34.71 7.20 -6.63
N ALA A 13 33.92 7.56 -7.63
CA ALA A 13 33.19 8.82 -7.67
C ALA A 13 31.73 8.70 -7.16
N GLY A 14 31.30 7.53 -6.70
CA GLY A 14 29.94 7.26 -6.24
C GLY A 14 29.19 6.27 -7.11
N VAL A 15 27.90 6.50 -7.36
CA VAL A 15 27.07 5.63 -8.20
C VAL A 15 27.43 5.80 -9.67
N GLU A 16 27.66 4.69 -10.37
CA GLU A 16 28.10 4.62 -11.77
C GLU A 16 27.11 3.87 -12.68
N GLY A 17 25.98 3.46 -12.16
CA GLY A 17 24.98 2.72 -12.93
C GLY A 17 24.15 1.76 -12.10
N VAL A 18 23.53 0.80 -12.77
CA VAL A 18 22.67 -0.21 -12.16
C VAL A 18 22.93 -1.58 -12.76
N ARG A 19 22.94 -2.61 -11.91
CA ARG A 19 22.92 -4.01 -12.32
C ARG A 19 21.47 -4.44 -12.47
N VAL A 20 21.15 -5.08 -13.57
CA VAL A 20 19.78 -5.51 -13.91
C VAL A 20 19.76 -6.98 -14.33
N ILE A 21 18.57 -7.58 -14.27
CA ILE A 21 18.28 -8.84 -14.95
C ILE A 21 17.29 -8.55 -16.06
N ALA A 22 17.68 -8.80 -17.30
CA ALA A 22 16.85 -8.74 -18.49
C ALA A 22 16.88 -10.10 -19.20
N ASP A 23 15.74 -10.64 -19.59
CA ASP A 23 15.64 -11.95 -20.29
C ASP A 23 16.43 -13.10 -19.62
N ARG A 24 16.44 -13.11 -18.28
CA ARG A 24 17.18 -14.04 -17.41
C ARG A 24 18.72 -13.90 -17.45
N ALA A 25 19.24 -12.90 -18.14
CA ALA A 25 20.66 -12.58 -18.14
C ALA A 25 20.93 -11.37 -17.22
N GLU A 26 22.09 -11.42 -16.56
CA GLU A 26 22.56 -10.29 -15.75
C GLU A 26 23.33 -9.32 -16.66
N GLU A 27 22.96 -8.03 -16.57
CA GLU A 27 23.56 -6.95 -17.34
C GLU A 27 23.92 -5.77 -16.44
N GLN A 28 24.84 -4.94 -16.92
CA GLN A 28 25.23 -3.68 -16.28
C GLN A 28 24.90 -2.51 -17.19
N ILE A 29 24.07 -1.60 -16.71
CA ILE A 29 23.77 -0.34 -17.38
C ILE A 29 24.59 0.74 -16.71
N ARG A 30 25.58 1.28 -17.41
CA ARG A 30 26.41 2.40 -16.93
C ARG A 30 25.69 3.73 -17.15
N ALA A 31 25.74 4.61 -16.13
CA ALA A 31 25.14 5.92 -16.17
C ALA A 31 25.89 6.90 -15.28
N ARG A 32 25.88 8.18 -15.63
CA ARG A 32 26.46 9.26 -14.82
C ARG A 32 25.66 9.57 -13.56
N ALA A 33 24.37 9.21 -13.56
CA ALA A 33 23.46 9.34 -12.42
C ALA A 33 22.35 8.31 -12.52
N VAL A 34 21.81 7.88 -11.38
CA VAL A 34 20.66 6.97 -11.29
C VAL A 34 19.58 7.64 -10.46
N VAL A 35 18.37 7.71 -11.02
CA VAL A 35 17.16 8.18 -10.30
C VAL A 35 16.37 6.97 -9.84
N LEU A 36 16.19 6.81 -8.53
CA LEU A 36 15.34 5.78 -7.95
C LEU A 36 13.91 6.29 -7.87
N ALA A 37 13.05 5.78 -8.76
CA ALA A 37 11.63 6.10 -8.82
C ALA A 37 10.76 4.83 -8.69
N CYS A 38 11.23 3.88 -7.87
CA CYS A 38 10.68 2.51 -7.78
C CYS A 38 9.49 2.38 -6.81
N GLY A 39 9.01 3.49 -6.24
CA GLY A 39 7.96 3.47 -5.22
C GLY A 39 8.45 2.97 -3.85
N GLY A 40 7.51 2.56 -3.02
CA GLY A 40 7.72 2.10 -1.65
C GLY A 40 7.87 0.58 -1.53
N PHE A 41 7.42 0.05 -0.38
CA PHE A 41 7.50 -1.38 -0.08
C PHE A 41 6.15 -2.03 0.26
N GLU A 42 5.05 -1.45 -0.22
CA GLU A 42 3.68 -1.84 0.10
C GLU A 42 3.40 -3.31 -0.24
N ALA A 43 4.05 -3.85 -1.27
CA ALA A 43 3.90 -5.24 -1.69
C ALA A 43 4.85 -6.22 -0.98
N ASN A 44 5.75 -5.73 -0.11
CA ASN A 44 6.69 -6.55 0.65
C ASN A 44 6.13 -6.87 2.04
N ARG A 45 5.57 -8.06 2.21
CA ARG A 45 4.95 -8.49 3.46
C ARG A 45 5.92 -8.47 4.65
N GLU A 46 7.18 -8.90 4.45
CA GLU A 46 8.21 -8.88 5.49
C GLU A 46 8.51 -7.46 5.95
N TRP A 47 8.68 -6.52 5.01
CA TRP A 47 8.96 -5.13 5.36
C TRP A 47 7.75 -4.45 5.99
N ARG A 48 6.54 -4.77 5.57
CA ARG A 48 5.33 -4.29 6.25
C ARG A 48 5.29 -4.75 7.70
N ALA A 49 5.48 -6.04 7.96
CA ALA A 49 5.53 -6.55 9.34
C ALA A 49 6.66 -5.91 10.15
N ARG A 50 7.85 -5.75 9.55
CA ARG A 50 9.03 -5.17 10.20
C ARG A 50 8.87 -3.70 10.56
N TYR A 51 8.37 -2.88 9.64
CA TYR A 51 8.36 -1.43 9.80
C TYR A 51 7.01 -0.88 10.26
N LEU A 52 5.90 -1.47 9.83
CA LEU A 52 4.56 -1.01 10.16
C LEU A 52 3.97 -1.74 11.37
N GLY A 53 4.47 -2.94 11.70
CA GLY A 53 4.05 -3.72 12.86
C GLY A 53 3.25 -4.98 12.53
N ALA A 54 2.82 -5.67 13.58
CA ALA A 54 2.08 -6.92 13.47
C ALA A 54 0.75 -6.75 12.72
N GLY A 55 0.40 -7.73 11.89
CA GLY A 55 -0.84 -7.74 11.10
C GLY A 55 -0.75 -7.01 9.77
N TRP A 56 0.23 -6.13 9.56
CA TRP A 56 0.39 -5.42 8.30
C TRP A 56 0.81 -6.29 7.12
N ASP A 57 1.38 -7.46 7.37
CA ASP A 57 1.66 -8.48 6.36
C ASP A 57 0.38 -9.07 5.73
N LEU A 58 -0.76 -8.97 6.43
CA LEU A 58 -2.05 -9.53 6.00
C LEU A 58 -2.89 -8.57 5.15
N VAL A 59 -2.56 -7.27 5.13
CA VAL A 59 -3.34 -6.28 4.37
C VAL A 59 -3.21 -6.48 2.86
N LYS A 60 -4.27 -6.16 2.14
CA LYS A 60 -4.27 -6.11 0.67
C LYS A 60 -3.51 -4.88 0.18
N VAL A 61 -2.95 -4.97 -0.99
CA VAL A 61 -2.21 -3.88 -1.65
C VAL A 61 -3.08 -3.27 -2.73
N ARG A 62 -3.44 -2.01 -2.58
CA ARG A 62 -4.21 -1.25 -3.57
C ARG A 62 -3.47 -1.11 -4.91
N GLY A 63 -2.14 -1.08 -4.86
CA GLY A 63 -1.27 -0.89 -6.02
C GLY A 63 -0.68 -2.20 -6.57
N THR A 64 0.43 -2.04 -7.24
CA THR A 64 1.14 -3.14 -7.92
C THR A 64 1.85 -4.08 -6.94
N ARG A 65 1.94 -5.36 -7.31
CA ARG A 65 2.76 -6.36 -6.60
C ARG A 65 4.27 -6.11 -6.67
N TYR A 66 4.70 -5.15 -7.47
CA TYR A 66 6.12 -4.88 -7.71
C TYR A 66 6.71 -3.78 -6.81
N ASN A 67 5.93 -3.09 -5.98
CA ASN A 67 6.43 -2.14 -4.98
C ASN A 67 6.98 -2.90 -3.76
N THR A 68 8.10 -3.57 -3.93
CA THR A 68 8.71 -4.46 -2.94
C THR A 68 9.85 -3.84 -2.15
N GLY A 69 10.13 -2.54 -2.35
CA GLY A 69 11.19 -1.81 -1.67
C GLY A 69 12.57 -1.99 -2.32
N ASP A 70 12.64 -2.54 -3.54
CA ASP A 70 13.94 -2.83 -4.19
C ASP A 70 14.79 -1.56 -4.36
N GLY A 71 14.19 -0.42 -4.71
CA GLY A 71 14.92 0.85 -4.82
C GLY A 71 15.47 1.33 -3.48
N LEU A 72 14.67 1.24 -2.42
CA LEU A 72 15.09 1.58 -1.07
C LEU A 72 16.24 0.67 -0.60
N ARG A 73 16.10 -0.64 -0.80
CA ARG A 73 17.14 -1.62 -0.47
C ARG A 73 18.45 -1.32 -1.18
N MET A 74 18.41 -1.08 -2.50
CA MET A 74 19.63 -0.76 -3.27
C MET A 74 20.34 0.49 -2.76
N ALA A 75 19.61 1.50 -2.30
CA ALA A 75 20.18 2.70 -1.69
C ALA A 75 20.83 2.39 -0.33
N LEU A 76 20.12 1.63 0.53
CA LEU A 76 20.63 1.22 1.84
C LEU A 76 21.87 0.34 1.73
N ASP A 77 21.90 -0.58 0.76
CA ASP A 77 23.02 -1.50 0.52
C ASP A 77 24.35 -0.75 0.20
N ILE A 78 24.26 0.46 -0.36
CA ILE A 78 25.43 1.31 -0.61
C ILE A 78 25.69 2.35 0.48
N GLY A 79 24.99 2.28 1.61
CA GLY A 79 25.19 3.13 2.78
C GLY A 79 24.39 4.43 2.80
N ALA A 80 23.34 4.56 2.00
CA ALA A 80 22.43 5.71 2.10
C ALA A 80 21.71 5.71 3.45
N GLN A 81 21.54 6.89 4.04
CA GLN A 81 20.84 7.06 5.31
C GLN A 81 19.33 6.98 5.08
N PRO A 82 18.60 6.07 5.79
CA PRO A 82 17.15 6.08 5.78
C PRO A 82 16.62 7.34 6.48
N SER A 83 15.57 7.95 5.92
CA SER A 83 14.95 9.16 6.45
C SER A 83 13.44 9.07 6.32
N GLY A 84 12.72 9.88 7.11
CA GLY A 84 11.27 9.94 7.12
C GLY A 84 10.63 8.91 8.05
N ASN A 85 9.30 8.81 7.99
CA ASN A 85 8.52 7.92 8.86
C ASN A 85 8.31 6.56 8.19
N TRP A 86 9.09 5.57 8.60
CA TRP A 86 9.00 4.20 8.10
C TRP A 86 7.87 3.38 8.72
N SER A 87 7.29 3.85 9.83
CA SER A 87 6.19 3.18 10.51
C SER A 87 4.80 3.73 10.15
N GLY A 88 4.74 4.72 9.26
CA GLY A 88 3.49 5.29 8.77
C GLY A 88 3.08 4.71 7.43
N ALA A 89 1.79 4.44 7.28
CA ALA A 89 1.20 4.00 6.03
C ALA A 89 -0.17 4.63 5.82
N HIS A 90 -0.49 4.91 4.57
CA HIS A 90 -1.82 5.28 4.13
C HIS A 90 -2.66 4.01 4.00
N ALA A 91 -3.62 3.81 4.89
CA ALA A 91 -4.46 2.62 4.93
C ALA A 91 -5.94 3.01 4.86
N CYS A 92 -6.60 2.63 3.77
CA CYS A 92 -8.01 2.92 3.55
C CYS A 92 -8.87 1.65 3.62
N GLU A 93 -10.17 1.85 3.72
CA GLU A 93 -11.15 0.77 3.62
C GLU A 93 -11.13 0.19 2.20
N TRP A 94 -10.96 -1.12 2.13
CA TRP A 94 -10.87 -1.85 0.88
C TRP A 94 -11.82 -3.04 0.90
N ASP A 95 -12.37 -3.41 -0.24
CA ASP A 95 -13.30 -4.53 -0.34
C ASP A 95 -12.66 -5.83 0.15
N LEU A 96 -13.36 -6.55 1.04
CA LEU A 96 -12.87 -7.81 1.59
C LEU A 96 -12.65 -8.87 0.49
N ASN A 97 -13.45 -8.82 -0.59
CA ASN A 97 -13.36 -9.77 -1.69
C ASN A 97 -12.44 -9.29 -2.83
N ALA A 98 -11.82 -8.10 -2.70
CA ALA A 98 -10.84 -7.63 -3.68
C ALA A 98 -9.65 -8.59 -3.77
N PRO A 99 -8.96 -8.67 -4.91
CA PRO A 99 -7.70 -9.42 -5.02
C PRO A 99 -6.62 -8.90 -4.08
N GLU A 100 -5.58 -9.69 -3.84
CA GLU A 100 -4.47 -9.33 -2.95
C GLU A 100 -3.71 -8.08 -3.42
N TYR A 101 -3.60 -7.90 -4.73
CA TYR A 101 -2.96 -6.74 -5.37
C TYR A 101 -3.95 -6.02 -6.27
N GLY A 102 -3.65 -4.75 -6.57
CA GLY A 102 -4.48 -3.93 -7.43
C GLY A 102 -4.73 -4.53 -8.81
N ASP A 103 -5.95 -4.38 -9.25
CA ASP A 103 -6.41 -4.75 -10.59
C ASP A 103 -6.38 -3.49 -11.48
N ARG A 104 -5.74 -3.59 -12.65
CA ARG A 104 -5.55 -2.45 -13.55
C ARG A 104 -6.83 -2.06 -14.30
N ASP A 105 -7.72 -3.00 -14.52
CA ASP A 105 -8.97 -2.77 -15.25
C ASP A 105 -10.05 -2.18 -14.33
N ILE A 106 -10.08 -2.64 -13.06
CA ILE A 106 -11.02 -2.17 -12.05
C ILE A 106 -10.49 -0.92 -11.35
N GLY A 107 -9.18 -0.80 -11.19
CA GLY A 107 -8.53 0.34 -10.58
C GLY A 107 -8.93 0.53 -9.11
N ASP A 108 -9.39 1.73 -8.77
CA ASP A 108 -9.70 2.14 -7.40
C ASP A 108 -11.12 1.80 -6.93
N GLN A 109 -11.88 1.08 -7.73
CA GLN A 109 -13.29 0.81 -7.42
C GLN A 109 -13.52 -0.22 -6.31
N PHE A 110 -12.47 -0.83 -5.78
CA PHE A 110 -12.56 -1.61 -4.54
C PHE A 110 -12.57 -0.74 -3.28
N GLY A 111 -12.30 0.57 -3.37
CA GLY A 111 -12.30 1.49 -2.24
C GLY A 111 -13.70 1.68 -1.64
N LYS A 112 -13.85 1.50 -0.32
CA LYS A 112 -15.12 1.59 0.40
C LYS A 112 -15.22 2.90 1.21
N HIS A 113 -15.14 4.03 0.51
CA HIS A 113 -15.05 5.37 1.11
C HIS A 113 -16.38 6.09 1.35
N SER A 114 -17.52 5.39 1.33
CA SER A 114 -18.82 5.96 1.73
C SER A 114 -19.13 5.76 3.21
N TYR A 115 -18.13 5.42 4.03
CA TYR A 115 -18.29 5.18 5.46
C TYR A 115 -18.93 6.35 6.24
N PRO A 116 -18.81 7.64 5.85
CA PRO A 116 -19.53 8.70 6.57
C PRO A 116 -21.07 8.60 6.49
N LEU A 117 -21.58 7.72 5.63
CA LEU A 117 -23.01 7.46 5.45
C LEU A 117 -23.47 6.17 6.13
N CYS A 118 -22.61 5.50 6.89
CA CYS A 118 -22.91 4.20 7.50
C CYS A 118 -22.58 4.17 9.00
N ILE A 119 -22.85 3.02 9.61
CA ILE A 119 -22.30 2.62 10.91
C ILE A 119 -21.32 1.49 10.65
N MET A 120 -20.09 1.60 11.20
CA MET A 120 -19.06 0.57 11.07
C MET A 120 -19.08 -0.37 12.28
N LEU A 121 -19.30 -1.65 12.02
CA LEU A 121 -19.32 -2.70 13.03
C LEU A 121 -18.18 -3.68 12.80
N ASN A 122 -17.51 -4.09 13.86
CA ASN A 122 -16.50 -5.15 13.80
C ASN A 122 -17.15 -6.56 13.79
N ALA A 123 -16.34 -7.61 13.76
CA ALA A 123 -16.83 -9.00 13.75
C ALA A 123 -17.74 -9.37 14.95
N ASN A 124 -17.63 -8.64 16.05
CA ASN A 124 -18.46 -8.85 17.25
C ASN A 124 -19.74 -7.98 17.27
N GLY A 125 -20.02 -7.26 16.19
CA GLY A 125 -21.17 -6.34 16.11
C GLY A 125 -20.99 -5.05 16.91
N VAL A 126 -19.76 -4.72 17.32
CA VAL A 126 -19.47 -3.51 18.10
C VAL A 126 -19.03 -2.39 17.16
N ARG A 127 -19.67 -1.20 17.34
CA ARG A 127 -19.21 0.03 16.70
C ARG A 127 -17.89 0.46 17.36
N PHE A 128 -16.85 0.71 16.57
CA PHE A 128 -15.49 0.89 17.08
C PHE A 128 -14.81 2.19 16.66
N LEU A 129 -15.46 2.99 15.84
CA LEU A 129 -14.95 4.30 15.44
C LEU A 129 -16.10 5.32 15.27
N ASP A 130 -15.74 6.58 15.11
CA ASP A 130 -16.65 7.67 14.75
C ASP A 130 -16.51 7.98 13.26
N GLU A 131 -17.51 7.57 12.47
CA GLU A 131 -17.51 7.75 11.01
C GLU A 131 -17.64 9.22 10.61
N GLY A 132 -18.13 10.07 11.52
CA GLY A 132 -18.32 11.51 11.34
C GLY A 132 -17.28 12.39 12.04
N ALA A 133 -16.18 11.83 12.54
CA ALA A 133 -15.18 12.58 13.31
C ALA A 133 -14.57 13.78 12.57
N ASP A 134 -14.53 13.71 11.23
CA ASP A 134 -14.05 14.79 10.37
C ASP A 134 -14.48 14.53 8.92
N ILE A 135 -14.17 15.45 8.01
CA ILE A 135 -14.41 15.24 6.57
C ILE A 135 -13.63 14.02 6.07
N ALA A 136 -14.22 13.28 5.14
CA ALA A 136 -13.70 12.01 4.65
C ALA A 136 -12.24 12.09 4.13
N SER A 137 -11.84 13.22 3.54
CA SER A 137 -10.47 13.42 3.07
C SER A 137 -9.41 13.44 4.18
N LEU A 138 -9.79 13.69 5.43
CA LEU A 138 -8.90 13.68 6.59
C LEU A 138 -8.95 12.37 7.38
N THR A 139 -9.93 11.52 7.12
CA THR A 139 -10.16 10.30 7.92
C THR A 139 -9.90 9.00 7.17
N TYR A 140 -10.15 8.95 5.85
CA TYR A 140 -10.08 7.72 5.06
C TYR A 140 -8.73 7.00 5.11
N ALA A 141 -7.63 7.73 5.27
CA ALA A 141 -6.28 7.17 5.30
C ALA A 141 -5.90 6.50 6.63
N LYS A 142 -6.66 6.77 7.70
CA LYS A 142 -6.41 6.21 9.04
C LYS A 142 -7.34 5.05 9.39
N TYR A 143 -8.54 5.00 8.81
CA TYR A 143 -9.54 4.03 9.20
C TYR A 143 -9.22 2.59 8.80
N GLY A 144 -8.50 2.39 7.70
CA GLY A 144 -7.97 1.07 7.36
C GLY A 144 -7.06 0.49 8.46
N ARG A 145 -6.24 1.33 9.12
CA ARG A 145 -5.42 0.91 10.25
C ARG A 145 -6.27 0.50 11.46
N ILE A 146 -7.32 1.27 11.76
CA ILE A 146 -8.23 0.96 12.86
C ILE A 146 -8.99 -0.35 12.60
N ILE A 147 -9.39 -0.61 11.34
CA ILE A 147 -10.00 -1.88 10.95
C ILE A 147 -9.03 -3.06 11.13
N LEU A 148 -7.75 -2.86 10.78
CA LEU A 148 -6.73 -3.89 10.95
C LEU A 148 -6.56 -4.34 12.42
N GLU A 149 -6.87 -3.46 13.38
CA GLU A 149 -6.84 -3.74 14.81
C GLU A 149 -8.11 -4.46 15.32
N GLN A 150 -9.16 -4.60 14.49
CA GLN A 150 -10.41 -5.24 14.88
C GLN A 150 -10.33 -6.78 14.75
N PRO A 151 -11.16 -7.51 15.50
CA PRO A 151 -11.26 -8.98 15.40
C PRO A 151 -11.52 -9.40 13.95
N GLY A 152 -10.67 -10.30 13.41
CA GLY A 152 -10.74 -10.76 12.03
C GLY A 152 -10.25 -9.75 10.99
N GLN A 153 -9.81 -8.57 11.40
CA GLN A 153 -9.22 -7.54 10.54
C GLN A 153 -10.15 -7.06 9.41
N PHE A 154 -11.45 -7.08 9.67
CA PHE A 154 -12.48 -6.56 8.78
C PHE A 154 -13.57 -5.82 9.56
N ALA A 155 -14.38 -5.08 8.82
CA ALA A 155 -15.56 -4.39 9.34
C ALA A 155 -16.74 -4.49 8.37
N TRP A 156 -17.94 -4.41 8.94
CA TRP A 156 -19.19 -4.26 8.19
C TRP A 156 -19.52 -2.78 8.09
N GLN A 157 -19.88 -2.30 6.91
CA GLN A 157 -20.47 -0.99 6.69
C GLN A 157 -21.99 -1.17 6.53
N VAL A 158 -22.77 -0.73 7.52
CA VAL A 158 -24.22 -0.88 7.57
C VAL A 158 -24.87 0.44 7.17
N PHE A 159 -25.59 0.45 6.06
CA PHE A 159 -26.25 1.63 5.49
C PHE A 159 -27.75 1.60 5.68
N ASP A 160 -28.35 2.76 5.97
CA ASP A 160 -29.80 2.96 5.87
C ASP A 160 -30.21 3.03 4.39
N SER A 161 -31.41 2.51 4.08
CA SER A 161 -31.96 2.56 2.72
C SER A 161 -32.07 3.97 2.14
N LYS A 162 -32.23 4.98 3.00
CA LYS A 162 -32.32 6.40 2.62
C LYS A 162 -31.05 6.96 2.00
N VAL A 163 -29.86 6.38 2.29
CA VAL A 163 -28.57 6.87 1.81
C VAL A 163 -28.01 6.06 0.64
N LEU A 164 -28.63 4.98 0.22
CA LEU A 164 -28.12 4.09 -0.82
C LEU A 164 -27.85 4.82 -2.15
N HIS A 165 -28.64 5.83 -2.49
CA HIS A 165 -28.47 6.63 -3.71
C HIS A 165 -27.25 7.55 -3.67
N LEU A 166 -26.69 7.82 -2.48
CA LEU A 166 -25.51 8.66 -2.25
C LEU A 166 -24.20 7.87 -2.27
N LEU A 167 -24.26 6.52 -2.26
CA LEU A 167 -23.08 5.69 -2.24
C LEU A 167 -22.28 5.83 -3.53
N ARG A 168 -20.95 5.81 -3.40
CA ARG A 168 -20.04 5.80 -4.56
C ARG A 168 -20.28 4.56 -5.44
N SER A 169 -19.97 4.68 -6.72
CA SER A 169 -20.12 3.57 -7.70
C SER A 169 -19.40 2.29 -7.29
N SER A 170 -18.31 2.40 -6.54
CA SER A 170 -17.53 1.27 -5.99
C SER A 170 -18.34 0.31 -5.10
N TYR A 171 -19.51 0.72 -4.61
CA TYR A 171 -20.41 -0.15 -3.84
C TYR A 171 -21.34 -0.98 -4.70
N ARG A 172 -21.31 -0.79 -6.02
CA ARG A 172 -22.17 -1.51 -7.00
C ARG A 172 -21.42 -2.61 -7.76
N ILE A 173 -20.17 -2.83 -7.41
CA ILE A 173 -19.30 -3.85 -8.02
C ILE A 173 -19.45 -5.17 -7.27
#